data_2b6822b721bda4a073e7b742e20cb8d4
#
_entry.id   2b6822b721bda4a073e7b742e20cb8d4
#
_cell.length_a   1.000
_cell.length_b   1.000
_cell.length_c   1.000
_cell.angle_alpha   90.00
_cell.angle_beta   90.00
_cell.angle_gamma   90.00
#
_symmetry.space_group_name_H-M   'P 1'
#
loop_
_entity.id
_entity.type
_entity.pdbx_description
1 polymer ?
#
loop_
_entity_poly.entity_id
_entity_poly.type
_entity_poly.pdbx_seq_one_letter_code
_entity_poly.pdbx_strand_id
1 'polypeptide(L)'
;MEENKRVLLGMSGGTDSSVAAMRLLEAGYEVIGVTFRFYELNGSTEYLEDARNLAERLGIRHVTYDAREIFSKQIIEYFVQEYLAGRTPVPCTLCNNYLKWPLLAKIADEMGVFYIATGHYAQNIQLNNTFYITYAADSDKDQTFFLWGLKQDILCRMLLPMGDITKVEARVWAAEHGFRKVATKKDSIGVCFCPMDYRTFLRNWLAQNSEALAEEEQMMGENQALVEDCQRLTGSNQVGLNKVKRGRFVDEKGDFIAWHEGYPFYTIGQRRGLGIHLNRPVFVKEINPEKNEVVLASLSALEKTEMWLKDWNLVNQERTLGHSDIIVKIRYRKQENHATITITPDHLLHVQLHEPLTAIAPGQAAAFYRDGLLLGGGIIVDAR
;
A
#
# COMPACT_ATOMS: atom_id res chain seq x y z
N MET A 1 6.34 26.80 -29.05
CA MET A 1 5.58 25.53 -29.04
C MET A 1 4.66 25.63 -27.87
N GLU A 2 3.34 25.69 -28.08
CA GLU A 2 2.40 25.56 -26.94
C GLU A 2 2.68 24.25 -26.25
N GLU A 3 3.09 24.31 -24.98
CA GLU A 3 3.23 23.13 -24.15
C GLU A 3 1.90 22.39 -24.19
N ASN A 4 1.93 21.14 -24.59
CA ASN A 4 0.75 20.29 -24.68
C ASN A 4 0.21 20.05 -23.25
N LYS A 5 -0.66 20.97 -22.79
CA LYS A 5 -1.26 20.95 -21.43
C LYS A 5 -2.34 19.88 -21.28
N ARG A 6 -2.12 18.69 -21.86
CA ARG A 6 -3.02 17.54 -21.71
C ARG A 6 -2.60 16.69 -20.52
N VAL A 7 -3.56 16.25 -19.70
CA VAL A 7 -3.32 15.39 -18.54
C VAL A 7 -4.33 14.24 -18.47
N LEU A 8 -3.83 13.03 -18.20
CA LEU A 8 -4.66 11.88 -17.89
C LEU A 8 -4.81 11.78 -16.37
N LEU A 9 -6.04 11.93 -15.86
CA LEU A 9 -6.37 11.93 -14.45
C LEU A 9 -7.05 10.62 -14.03
N GLY A 10 -6.46 9.92 -13.07
CA GLY A 10 -7.12 8.80 -12.39
C GLY A 10 -8.29 9.28 -11.52
N MET A 11 -9.52 8.93 -11.92
CA MET A 11 -10.77 9.31 -11.26
C MET A 11 -11.40 8.11 -10.56
N SER A 12 -11.73 8.26 -9.29
CA SER A 12 -12.40 7.20 -8.51
C SER A 12 -13.88 7.50 -8.23
N GLY A 13 -14.41 8.61 -8.75
CA GLY A 13 -15.73 9.12 -8.37
C GLY A 13 -15.79 9.64 -6.91
N GLY A 14 -14.67 9.72 -6.21
CA GLY A 14 -14.55 10.26 -4.85
C GLY A 14 -14.27 11.76 -4.83
N THR A 15 -14.36 12.39 -3.65
CA THR A 15 -14.14 13.84 -3.45
C THR A 15 -12.79 14.31 -4.01
N ASP A 16 -11.71 13.60 -3.67
CA ASP A 16 -10.35 14.06 -3.96
C ASP A 16 -10.05 14.08 -5.45
N SER A 17 -10.38 13.00 -6.17
CA SER A 17 -10.20 12.97 -7.62
C SER A 17 -11.10 13.94 -8.37
N SER A 18 -12.27 14.26 -7.80
CA SER A 18 -13.19 15.24 -8.36
C SER A 18 -12.63 16.67 -8.24
N VAL A 19 -12.14 17.04 -7.06
CA VAL A 19 -11.50 18.34 -6.83
C VAL A 19 -10.22 18.46 -7.65
N ALA A 20 -9.45 17.37 -7.76
CA ALA A 20 -8.28 17.33 -8.61
C ALA A 20 -8.60 17.65 -10.09
N ALA A 21 -9.70 17.09 -10.64
CA ALA A 21 -10.15 17.38 -12.00
C ALA A 21 -10.45 18.87 -12.18
N MET A 22 -11.21 19.46 -11.28
CA MET A 22 -11.62 20.85 -11.33
C MET A 22 -10.41 21.81 -11.25
N ARG A 23 -9.48 21.52 -10.31
CA ARG A 23 -8.25 22.32 -10.17
C ARG A 23 -7.34 22.27 -11.40
N LEU A 24 -7.24 21.10 -12.05
CA LEU A 24 -6.48 20.97 -13.30
C LEU A 24 -7.12 21.77 -14.42
N LEU A 25 -8.46 21.76 -14.53
CA LEU A 25 -9.19 22.60 -15.51
C LEU A 25 -8.95 24.08 -15.27
N GLU A 26 -9.00 24.56 -14.01
CA GLU A 26 -8.69 25.96 -13.66
C GLU A 26 -7.24 26.34 -13.96
N ALA A 27 -6.30 25.38 -13.83
CA ALA A 27 -4.91 25.58 -14.19
C ALA A 27 -4.68 25.55 -15.73
N GLY A 28 -5.76 25.38 -16.52
CA GLY A 28 -5.73 25.43 -17.96
C GLY A 28 -5.28 24.13 -18.65
N TYR A 29 -5.39 22.98 -17.95
CA TYR A 29 -5.13 21.67 -18.57
C TYR A 29 -6.37 21.16 -19.32
N GLU A 30 -6.14 20.52 -20.47
CA GLU A 30 -7.12 19.64 -21.08
C GLU A 30 -7.11 18.31 -20.31
N VAL A 31 -8.16 18.06 -19.51
CA VAL A 31 -8.24 16.89 -18.64
C VAL A 31 -8.96 15.75 -19.35
N ILE A 32 -8.34 14.56 -19.33
CA ILE A 32 -8.96 13.29 -19.70
C ILE A 32 -9.07 12.44 -18.44
N GLY A 33 -10.28 12.04 -18.06
CA GLY A 33 -10.51 11.17 -16.91
C GLY A 33 -10.37 9.69 -17.26
N VAL A 34 -9.73 8.91 -16.39
CA VAL A 34 -9.75 7.45 -16.46
C VAL A 34 -10.17 6.86 -15.12
N THR A 35 -11.15 5.96 -15.14
CA THR A 35 -11.54 5.17 -13.96
C THR A 35 -11.09 3.74 -14.14
N PHE A 36 -10.23 3.26 -13.23
CA PHE A 36 -9.83 1.88 -13.19
C PHE A 36 -10.92 1.03 -12.53
N ARG A 37 -11.39 0.02 -13.22
CA ARG A 37 -12.25 -1.02 -12.68
C ARG A 37 -11.37 -2.10 -12.05
N PHE A 38 -10.98 -1.90 -10.80
CA PHE A 38 -10.08 -2.81 -10.09
C PHE A 38 -10.81 -3.99 -9.44
N TYR A 39 -11.96 -3.74 -8.85
CA TYR A 39 -12.77 -4.76 -8.16
C TYR A 39 -14.20 -4.26 -8.01
N GLU A 40 -15.10 -5.17 -7.72
CA GLU A 40 -16.51 -4.85 -7.49
C GLU A 40 -16.93 -5.42 -6.14
N LEU A 41 -17.21 -4.52 -5.21
CA LEU A 41 -17.74 -4.92 -3.92
C LEU A 41 -19.20 -5.29 -4.07
N ASN A 42 -19.54 -6.55 -3.82
CA ASN A 42 -20.89 -7.08 -4.01
C ASN A 42 -21.49 -6.78 -5.43
N GLY A 43 -20.64 -6.71 -6.45
CA GLY A 43 -21.04 -6.42 -7.82
C GLY A 43 -21.44 -4.95 -8.07
N SER A 44 -21.20 -4.03 -7.12
CA SER A 44 -21.57 -2.62 -7.28
C SER A 44 -20.62 -1.89 -8.23
N THR A 45 -21.18 -1.20 -9.21
CA THR A 45 -20.50 -0.34 -10.19
C THR A 45 -20.80 1.15 -10.00
N GLU A 46 -21.43 1.53 -8.89
CA GLU A 46 -21.88 2.91 -8.61
C GLU A 46 -20.72 3.94 -8.76
N TYR A 47 -19.52 3.58 -8.34
CA TYR A 47 -18.35 4.46 -8.45
C TYR A 47 -17.98 4.79 -9.90
N LEU A 48 -18.25 3.90 -10.86
CA LEU A 48 -18.04 4.13 -12.29
C LEU A 48 -19.06 5.15 -12.82
N GLU A 49 -20.30 5.05 -12.39
CA GLU A 49 -21.36 5.98 -12.74
C GLU A 49 -21.11 7.35 -12.13
N ASP A 50 -20.71 7.42 -10.88
CA ASP A 50 -20.31 8.67 -10.20
C ASP A 50 -19.19 9.39 -10.96
N ALA A 51 -18.14 8.65 -11.37
CA ALA A 51 -17.04 9.20 -12.11
C ALA A 51 -17.46 9.69 -13.51
N ARG A 52 -18.30 8.94 -14.21
CA ARG A 52 -18.85 9.32 -15.53
C ARG A 52 -19.71 10.58 -15.43
N ASN A 53 -20.67 10.59 -14.51
CA ASN A 53 -21.57 11.73 -14.30
C ASN A 53 -20.77 13.01 -13.94
N LEU A 54 -19.71 12.88 -13.16
CA LEU A 54 -18.82 14.00 -12.85
C LEU A 54 -18.11 14.50 -14.11
N ALA A 55 -17.54 13.60 -14.89
CA ALA A 55 -16.83 13.94 -16.13
C ALA A 55 -17.75 14.66 -17.14
N GLU A 56 -18.98 14.18 -17.30
CA GLU A 56 -20.00 14.83 -18.14
C GLU A 56 -20.32 16.25 -17.64
N ARG A 57 -20.49 16.45 -16.34
CA ARG A 57 -20.74 17.78 -15.75
C ARG A 57 -19.57 18.74 -15.90
N LEU A 58 -18.35 18.23 -15.92
CA LEU A 58 -17.12 19.00 -16.11
C LEU A 58 -16.81 19.22 -17.61
N GLY A 59 -17.53 18.56 -18.51
CA GLY A 59 -17.28 18.63 -19.96
C GLY A 59 -15.96 17.98 -20.37
N ILE A 60 -15.44 17.00 -19.61
CA ILE A 60 -14.18 16.30 -19.90
C ILE A 60 -14.43 14.92 -20.52
N ARG A 61 -13.52 14.49 -21.39
CA ARG A 61 -13.52 13.12 -21.88
C ARG A 61 -13.24 12.15 -20.72
N HIS A 62 -13.96 11.02 -20.69
CA HIS A 62 -13.78 9.99 -19.68
C HIS A 62 -13.74 8.59 -20.29
N VAL A 63 -12.86 7.74 -19.79
CA VAL A 63 -12.76 6.33 -20.17
C VAL A 63 -12.76 5.44 -18.91
N THR A 64 -13.30 4.24 -19.05
CA THR A 64 -13.20 3.19 -18.02
C THR A 64 -12.22 2.13 -18.52
N TYR A 65 -11.26 1.77 -17.70
CA TYR A 65 -10.27 0.74 -18.00
C TYR A 65 -10.50 -0.47 -17.09
N ASP A 66 -10.77 -1.64 -17.69
CA ASP A 66 -10.94 -2.88 -16.92
C ASP A 66 -9.58 -3.45 -16.53
N ALA A 67 -9.27 -3.37 -15.24
CA ALA A 67 -8.04 -3.84 -14.65
C ALA A 67 -8.28 -4.90 -13.56
N ARG A 68 -9.47 -5.55 -13.54
CA ARG A 68 -9.86 -6.50 -12.50
C ARG A 68 -8.94 -7.71 -12.42
N GLU A 69 -8.59 -8.29 -13.55
CA GLU A 69 -7.72 -9.46 -13.62
C GLU A 69 -6.33 -9.16 -13.05
N ILE A 70 -5.68 -8.12 -13.53
CA ILE A 70 -4.33 -7.75 -13.06
C ILE A 70 -4.35 -7.31 -11.60
N PHE A 71 -5.42 -6.62 -11.15
CA PHE A 71 -5.57 -6.21 -9.76
C PHE A 71 -5.80 -7.41 -8.83
N SER A 72 -6.63 -8.37 -9.22
CA SER A 72 -6.83 -9.61 -8.47
C SER A 72 -5.49 -10.34 -8.29
N LYS A 73 -4.79 -10.57 -9.39
CA LYS A 73 -3.54 -11.33 -9.37
C LYS A 73 -2.41 -10.63 -8.61
N GLN A 74 -2.18 -9.34 -8.84
CA GLN A 74 -1.03 -8.63 -8.27
C GLN A 74 -1.28 -8.07 -6.86
N ILE A 75 -2.53 -7.76 -6.52
CA ILE A 75 -2.84 -7.06 -5.26
C ILE A 75 -3.63 -7.93 -4.30
N ILE A 76 -4.72 -8.57 -4.75
CA ILE A 76 -5.57 -9.38 -3.85
C ILE A 76 -4.88 -10.70 -3.50
N GLU A 77 -4.39 -11.43 -4.48
CA GLU A 77 -3.67 -12.70 -4.25
C GLU A 77 -2.41 -12.46 -3.41
N TYR A 78 -1.61 -11.43 -3.74
CA TYR A 78 -0.47 -11.04 -2.90
C TYR A 78 -0.88 -10.77 -1.44
N PHE A 79 -1.96 -10.02 -1.22
CA PHE A 79 -2.47 -9.73 0.11
C PHE A 79 -2.80 -11.01 0.89
N VAL A 80 -3.46 -11.97 0.25
CA VAL A 80 -3.79 -13.26 0.86
C VAL A 80 -2.53 -14.08 1.13
N GLN A 81 -1.63 -14.19 0.15
CA GLN A 81 -0.39 -14.96 0.27
C GLN A 81 0.51 -14.45 1.40
N GLU A 82 0.63 -13.14 1.57
CA GLU A 82 1.39 -12.56 2.67
C GLU A 82 0.83 -12.97 4.05
N TYR A 83 -0.49 -12.90 4.23
CA TYR A 83 -1.10 -13.38 5.48
C TYR A 83 -0.93 -14.88 5.69
N LEU A 84 -1.07 -15.68 4.64
CA LEU A 84 -0.81 -17.12 4.69
C LEU A 84 0.67 -17.46 4.97
N ALA A 85 1.57 -16.56 4.65
CA ALA A 85 2.99 -16.65 5.01
C ALA A 85 3.32 -16.06 6.40
N GLY A 86 2.31 -15.65 7.18
CA GLY A 86 2.48 -15.07 8.52
C GLY A 86 3.01 -13.63 8.51
N ARG A 87 2.98 -12.94 7.37
CA ARG A 87 3.41 -11.55 7.20
C ARG A 87 2.22 -10.60 7.16
N THR A 88 2.48 -9.31 7.29
CA THR A 88 1.44 -8.27 7.32
C THR A 88 1.59 -7.36 6.10
N PRO A 89 0.82 -7.55 5.02
CA PRO A 89 0.97 -6.77 3.79
C PRO A 89 0.47 -5.33 3.91
N VAL A 90 1.03 -4.45 3.05
CA VAL A 90 0.51 -3.11 2.77
C VAL A 90 0.13 -3.00 1.29
N PRO A 91 -1.04 -3.53 0.88
CA PRO A 91 -1.41 -3.63 -0.53
C PRO A 91 -1.48 -2.28 -1.24
N CYS A 92 -1.76 -1.19 -0.51
CA CYS A 92 -1.82 0.16 -1.08
C CYS A 92 -0.47 0.65 -1.61
N THR A 93 0.65 0.30 -0.98
CA THR A 93 1.99 0.65 -1.49
C THR A 93 2.28 -0.10 -2.77
N LEU A 94 2.00 -1.40 -2.82
CA LEU A 94 2.14 -2.18 -4.05
C LEU A 94 1.27 -1.62 -5.17
N CYS A 95 -0.01 -1.40 -4.90
CA CYS A 95 -0.95 -0.88 -5.88
C CYS A 95 -0.47 0.44 -6.48
N ASN A 96 -0.04 1.39 -5.66
CA ASN A 96 0.45 2.68 -6.17
C ASN A 96 1.74 2.51 -6.98
N ASN A 97 2.75 1.82 -6.43
CA ASN A 97 4.09 1.80 -6.99
C ASN A 97 4.23 0.87 -8.22
N TYR A 98 3.49 -0.24 -8.26
CA TYR A 98 3.67 -1.27 -9.29
C TYR A 98 2.46 -1.47 -10.21
N LEU A 99 1.29 -0.91 -9.88
CA LEU A 99 0.10 -1.07 -10.71
C LEU A 99 -0.51 0.27 -11.13
N LYS A 100 -1.05 1.07 -10.21
CA LYS A 100 -1.87 2.23 -10.53
C LYS A 100 -1.13 3.30 -11.34
N TRP A 101 0.02 3.77 -10.86
CA TRP A 101 0.79 4.80 -11.55
C TRP A 101 1.43 4.30 -12.84
N PRO A 102 2.05 3.09 -12.89
CA PRO A 102 2.54 2.52 -14.14
C PRO A 102 1.44 2.30 -15.20
N LEU A 103 0.26 1.81 -14.77
CA LEU A 103 -0.87 1.62 -15.67
C LEU A 103 -1.41 2.96 -16.19
N LEU A 104 -1.48 3.98 -15.33
CA LEU A 104 -1.89 5.33 -15.71
C LEU A 104 -0.93 5.92 -16.74
N ALA A 105 0.39 5.74 -16.54
CA ALA A 105 1.40 6.19 -17.50
C ALA A 105 1.29 5.46 -18.83
N LYS A 106 1.10 4.13 -18.82
CA LYS A 106 0.91 3.32 -20.02
C LYS A 106 -0.28 3.81 -20.86
N ILE A 107 -1.44 4.02 -20.21
CA ILE A 107 -2.64 4.52 -20.91
C ILE A 107 -2.42 5.95 -21.44
N ALA A 108 -1.71 6.80 -20.70
CA ALA A 108 -1.37 8.14 -21.15
C ALA A 108 -0.49 8.09 -22.40
N ASP A 109 0.48 7.18 -22.47
CA ASP A 109 1.34 6.97 -23.66
C ASP A 109 0.52 6.51 -24.87
N GLU A 110 -0.41 5.57 -24.68
CA GLU A 110 -1.34 5.11 -25.74
C GLU A 110 -2.24 6.23 -26.27
N MET A 111 -2.52 7.25 -25.45
CA MET A 111 -3.32 8.43 -25.82
C MET A 111 -2.47 9.62 -26.30
N GLY A 112 -1.15 9.51 -26.31
CA GLY A 112 -0.24 10.61 -26.63
C GLY A 112 -0.32 11.77 -25.61
N VAL A 113 -0.52 11.45 -24.32
CA VAL A 113 -0.61 12.39 -23.20
C VAL A 113 0.62 12.26 -22.32
N PHE A 114 1.33 13.37 -22.07
CA PHE A 114 2.53 13.33 -21.23
C PHE A 114 2.21 13.35 -19.74
N TYR A 115 1.36 14.28 -19.28
CA TYR A 115 1.10 14.43 -17.86
C TYR A 115 0.07 13.42 -17.34
N ILE A 116 0.34 12.95 -16.13
CA ILE A 116 -0.55 12.04 -15.38
C ILE A 116 -0.85 12.62 -14.01
N ALA A 117 -2.07 12.43 -13.53
CA ALA A 117 -2.52 13.01 -12.27
C ALA A 117 -3.42 12.07 -11.48
N THR A 118 -3.51 12.28 -10.19
CA THR A 118 -4.49 11.65 -9.29
C THR A 118 -4.87 12.62 -8.17
N GLY A 119 -5.88 12.26 -7.38
CA GLY A 119 -6.28 12.99 -6.17
C GLY A 119 -5.46 12.66 -4.92
N HIS A 120 -4.17 12.28 -5.04
CA HIS A 120 -3.34 12.03 -3.86
C HIS A 120 -2.93 13.33 -3.16
N TYR A 121 -2.94 13.30 -1.82
CA TYR A 121 -2.37 14.34 -0.97
C TYR A 121 -0.86 14.12 -0.82
N ALA A 122 -0.12 14.69 -1.73
CA ALA A 122 1.34 14.75 -1.79
C ALA A 122 1.73 15.90 -2.72
N GLN A 123 2.96 16.37 -2.68
CA GLN A 123 3.50 17.33 -3.64
C GLN A 123 4.62 16.68 -4.44
N ASN A 124 4.84 17.18 -5.65
CA ASN A 124 5.94 16.76 -6.52
C ASN A 124 6.78 18.00 -6.85
N ILE A 125 8.07 17.95 -6.53
CA ILE A 125 9.00 19.06 -6.77
C ILE A 125 10.23 18.58 -7.54
N GLN A 126 10.84 19.50 -8.28
CA GLN A 126 12.09 19.23 -8.99
C GLN A 126 13.25 19.95 -8.30
N LEU A 127 14.31 19.20 -7.95
CA LEU A 127 15.56 19.72 -7.41
C LEU A 127 16.73 19.14 -8.23
N ASN A 128 17.57 20.00 -8.81
CA ASN A 128 18.75 19.60 -9.59
C ASN A 128 18.44 18.48 -10.62
N ASN A 129 17.44 18.66 -11.45
CA ASN A 129 16.97 17.71 -12.46
C ASN A 129 16.41 16.37 -11.93
N THR A 130 16.21 16.22 -10.63
CA THR A 130 15.59 15.06 -10.01
C THR A 130 14.24 15.46 -9.42
N PHE A 131 13.22 14.66 -9.68
CA PHE A 131 11.88 14.86 -9.11
C PHE A 131 11.75 14.11 -7.79
N TYR A 132 11.15 14.76 -6.80
CA TYR A 132 10.90 14.22 -5.47
C TYR A 132 9.46 14.43 -5.04
N ILE A 133 8.91 13.43 -4.38
CA ILE A 133 7.68 13.60 -3.62
C ILE A 133 7.99 14.29 -2.30
N THR A 134 7.16 15.24 -1.88
CA THR A 134 7.24 15.90 -0.57
C THR A 134 5.87 15.97 0.09
N TYR A 135 5.86 16.24 1.40
CA TYR A 135 4.65 16.21 2.21
C TYR A 135 3.54 17.10 1.66
N ALA A 136 2.30 16.63 1.84
CA ALA A 136 1.12 17.44 1.61
C ALA A 136 0.97 18.56 2.65
N ALA A 137 0.24 19.61 2.31
CA ALA A 137 -0.18 20.65 3.25
C ALA A 137 -1.07 20.07 4.38
N ASP A 138 -1.93 19.08 4.05
CA ASP A 138 -2.72 18.34 5.03
C ASP A 138 -1.92 17.17 5.60
N SER A 139 -1.29 17.38 6.75
CA SER A 139 -0.46 16.37 7.41
C SER A 139 -1.24 15.13 7.88
N ASP A 140 -2.57 15.23 8.08
CA ASP A 140 -3.42 14.11 8.50
C ASP A 140 -3.87 13.27 7.31
N LYS A 141 -3.82 13.86 6.10
CA LYS A 141 -4.15 13.21 4.84
C LYS A 141 -2.93 12.90 3.97
N ASP A 142 -1.71 13.22 4.44
CA ASP A 142 -0.48 12.96 3.69
C ASP A 142 -0.39 11.51 3.23
N GLN A 143 -0.18 11.31 1.92
CA GLN A 143 -0.16 9.98 1.29
C GLN A 143 1.22 9.63 0.70
N THR A 144 2.24 10.40 1.03
CA THR A 144 3.61 10.18 0.52
C THR A 144 4.14 8.79 0.86
N PHE A 145 3.79 8.24 2.02
CA PHE A 145 4.15 6.89 2.45
C PHE A 145 3.82 5.80 1.42
N PHE A 146 2.78 5.97 0.61
CA PHE A 146 2.36 4.99 -0.38
C PHE A 146 3.07 5.13 -1.74
N LEU A 147 3.97 6.12 -1.91
CA LEU A 147 4.57 6.49 -3.19
C LEU A 147 6.08 6.26 -3.26
N TRP A 148 6.66 5.60 -2.26
CA TRP A 148 8.11 5.45 -2.11
C TRP A 148 8.80 4.70 -3.26
N GLY A 149 8.08 3.85 -3.99
CA GLY A 149 8.63 3.01 -5.06
C GLY A 149 8.55 3.63 -6.46
N LEU A 150 8.03 4.85 -6.60
CA LEU A 150 7.90 5.51 -7.90
C LEU A 150 9.26 5.97 -8.42
N LYS A 151 9.49 5.76 -9.72
CA LYS A 151 10.74 6.09 -10.41
C LYS A 151 10.64 7.41 -11.15
N GLN A 152 11.77 7.93 -11.61
CA GLN A 152 11.87 9.25 -12.27
C GLN A 152 11.02 9.36 -13.55
N ASP A 153 10.87 8.29 -14.32
CA ASP A 153 10.02 8.22 -15.50
C ASP A 153 8.53 8.47 -15.21
N ILE A 154 8.08 8.13 -14.02
CA ILE A 154 6.74 8.44 -13.50
C ILE A 154 6.74 9.83 -12.85
N LEU A 155 7.70 10.09 -11.94
CA LEU A 155 7.74 11.33 -11.16
C LEU A 155 7.79 12.59 -12.03
N CYS A 156 8.54 12.59 -13.15
CA CYS A 156 8.64 13.76 -14.04
C CYS A 156 7.32 14.13 -14.75
N ARG A 157 6.35 13.22 -14.75
CA ARG A 157 5.03 13.38 -15.42
C ARG A 157 3.90 13.65 -14.43
N MET A 158 4.17 13.49 -13.12
CA MET A 158 3.13 13.53 -12.08
C MET A 158 2.69 14.94 -11.76
N LEU A 159 1.38 15.16 -11.82
CA LEU A 159 0.71 16.32 -11.23
C LEU A 159 -0.11 15.87 -10.03
N LEU A 160 0.05 16.56 -8.92
CA LEU A 160 -0.61 16.25 -7.65
C LEU A 160 -1.41 17.49 -7.16
N PRO A 161 -2.56 17.76 -7.77
CA PRO A 161 -3.31 19.00 -7.54
C PRO A 161 -3.93 19.12 -6.15
N MET A 162 -3.84 18.07 -5.31
CA MET A 162 -4.35 18.08 -3.93
C MET A 162 -3.25 18.31 -2.89
N GLY A 163 -1.98 18.48 -3.32
CA GLY A 163 -0.84 18.51 -2.38
C GLY A 163 -0.73 19.79 -1.54
N ASP A 164 -1.26 20.89 -2.01
CA ASP A 164 -1.14 22.24 -1.41
C ASP A 164 -2.40 22.71 -0.67
N ILE A 165 -3.43 21.85 -0.55
CA ILE A 165 -4.68 22.15 0.17
C ILE A 165 -5.02 21.08 1.19
N THR A 166 -5.80 21.47 2.20
CA THR A 166 -6.35 20.54 3.17
C THR A 166 -7.63 19.88 2.67
N LYS A 167 -8.00 18.75 3.26
CA LYS A 167 -9.27 18.06 2.96
C LYS A 167 -10.48 18.94 3.25
N VAL A 168 -10.40 19.79 4.26
CA VAL A 168 -11.48 20.74 4.61
C VAL A 168 -11.64 21.77 3.51
N GLU A 169 -10.55 22.40 3.09
CA GLU A 169 -10.55 23.36 1.98
C GLU A 169 -11.05 22.72 0.69
N ALA A 170 -10.62 21.50 0.37
CA ALA A 170 -11.09 20.77 -0.80
C ALA A 170 -12.60 20.54 -0.80
N ARG A 171 -13.20 20.24 0.36
CA ARG A 171 -14.66 20.11 0.50
C ARG A 171 -15.40 21.42 0.35
N VAL A 172 -14.90 22.50 0.96
CA VAL A 172 -15.45 23.85 0.82
C VAL A 172 -15.41 24.26 -0.64
N TRP A 173 -14.27 24.12 -1.27
CA TRP A 173 -14.05 24.45 -2.68
C TRP A 173 -15.02 23.70 -3.60
N ALA A 174 -15.21 22.39 -3.41
CA ALA A 174 -16.17 21.60 -4.17
C ALA A 174 -17.62 22.09 -3.99
N ALA A 175 -17.99 22.51 -2.77
CA ALA A 175 -19.32 23.01 -2.48
C ALA A 175 -19.60 24.37 -3.17
N GLU A 176 -18.62 25.29 -3.13
CA GLU A 176 -18.67 26.62 -3.77
C GLU A 176 -18.81 26.52 -5.29
N HIS A 177 -18.17 25.51 -5.90
CA HIS A 177 -18.28 25.23 -7.34
C HIS A 177 -19.52 24.39 -7.73
N GLY A 178 -20.48 24.23 -6.80
CA GLY A 178 -21.76 23.57 -7.08
C GLY A 178 -21.74 22.03 -7.00
N PHE A 179 -20.63 21.43 -6.52
CA PHE A 179 -20.47 19.97 -6.38
C PHE A 179 -20.77 19.49 -4.95
N ARG A 180 -21.96 19.84 -4.40
CA ARG A 180 -22.35 19.54 -3.01
C ARG A 180 -22.28 18.03 -2.68
N LYS A 181 -22.70 17.14 -3.60
CA LYS A 181 -22.60 15.68 -3.39
C LYS A 181 -21.16 15.24 -3.20
N VAL A 182 -20.24 15.79 -3.98
CA VAL A 182 -18.79 15.53 -3.87
C VAL A 182 -18.26 16.02 -2.52
N ALA A 183 -18.64 17.21 -2.09
CA ALA A 183 -18.20 17.81 -0.82
C ALA A 183 -18.63 17.00 0.41
N THR A 184 -19.79 16.32 0.35
CA THR A 184 -20.36 15.56 1.47
C THR A 184 -20.05 14.06 1.44
N LYS A 185 -19.46 13.55 0.37
CA LYS A 185 -19.12 12.12 0.23
C LYS A 185 -18.16 11.69 1.33
N LYS A 186 -18.45 10.56 1.97
CA LYS A 186 -17.59 9.98 3.00
C LYS A 186 -16.28 9.50 2.39
N ASP A 187 -15.18 9.67 3.13
CA ASP A 187 -13.89 9.13 2.75
C ASP A 187 -13.90 7.60 2.82
N SER A 188 -13.28 6.94 1.86
CA SER A 188 -12.99 5.51 1.96
C SER A 188 -11.90 5.31 3.02
N ILE A 189 -12.19 4.50 4.03
CA ILE A 189 -11.25 4.19 5.11
C ILE A 189 -10.83 2.72 4.97
N GLY A 190 -9.52 2.47 5.01
CA GLY A 190 -8.95 1.12 4.91
C GLY A 190 -8.62 0.68 3.49
N VAL A 191 -8.45 -0.62 3.32
CA VAL A 191 -8.08 -1.24 2.03
C VAL A 191 -9.30 -1.29 1.12
N CYS A 192 -9.19 -0.79 -0.09
CA CYS A 192 -10.31 -0.55 -0.99
C CYS A 192 -11.14 -1.81 -1.32
N PHE A 193 -10.51 -2.98 -1.49
CA PHE A 193 -11.19 -4.25 -1.75
C PHE A 193 -11.58 -5.02 -0.48
N CYS A 194 -11.17 -4.53 0.70
CA CYS A 194 -11.43 -5.15 2.00
C CYS A 194 -12.07 -4.11 2.95
N PRO A 195 -13.34 -3.73 2.75
CA PRO A 195 -14.03 -2.73 3.57
C PRO A 195 -14.44 -3.27 4.94
N MET A 196 -14.40 -4.58 5.09
CA MET A 196 -14.66 -5.30 6.33
C MET A 196 -13.34 -5.62 7.05
N ASP A 197 -13.43 -6.30 8.19
CA ASP A 197 -12.27 -6.88 8.85
C ASP A 197 -11.53 -7.86 7.91
N TYR A 198 -10.21 -7.74 7.82
CA TYR A 198 -9.37 -8.54 6.91
C TYR A 198 -9.49 -10.05 7.18
N ARG A 199 -9.78 -10.47 8.40
CA ARG A 199 -9.98 -11.88 8.76
C ARG A 199 -11.21 -12.47 8.09
N THR A 200 -12.31 -11.69 8.07
CA THR A 200 -13.53 -12.05 7.37
C THR A 200 -13.28 -12.13 5.87
N PHE A 201 -12.53 -11.16 5.32
CA PHE A 201 -12.12 -11.19 3.92
C PHE A 201 -11.31 -12.46 3.59
N LEU A 202 -10.28 -12.78 4.39
CA LEU A 202 -9.46 -13.98 4.20
C LEU A 202 -10.30 -15.27 4.24
N ARG A 203 -11.21 -15.41 5.21
CA ARG A 203 -12.09 -16.58 5.29
C ARG A 203 -12.96 -16.74 4.05
N ASN A 204 -13.57 -15.65 3.60
CA ASN A 204 -14.44 -15.65 2.41
C ASN A 204 -13.63 -15.99 1.14
N TRP A 205 -12.46 -15.38 0.99
CA TRP A 205 -11.59 -15.63 -0.15
C TRP A 205 -11.11 -17.08 -0.20
N LEU A 206 -10.65 -17.62 0.92
CA LEU A 206 -10.21 -19.01 1.05
C LEU A 206 -11.36 -19.98 0.75
N ALA A 207 -12.56 -19.72 1.25
CA ALA A 207 -13.73 -20.55 0.99
C ALA A 207 -14.12 -20.58 -0.51
N GLN A 208 -13.99 -19.43 -1.19
CA GLN A 208 -14.32 -19.31 -2.62
C GLN A 208 -13.27 -19.92 -3.55
N ASN A 209 -12.00 -19.97 -3.12
CA ASN A 209 -10.88 -20.43 -3.94
C ASN A 209 -10.31 -21.78 -3.45
N SER A 210 -11.03 -22.49 -2.59
CA SER A 210 -10.55 -23.74 -1.98
C SER A 210 -10.23 -24.84 -2.99
N GLU A 211 -11.05 -24.99 -4.02
CA GLU A 211 -10.89 -26.01 -5.06
C GLU A 211 -9.68 -25.68 -5.96
N ALA A 212 -9.55 -24.45 -6.42
CA ALA A 212 -8.43 -24.00 -7.24
C ALA A 212 -7.08 -24.16 -6.51
N LEU A 213 -7.03 -23.80 -5.22
CA LEU A 213 -5.83 -23.97 -4.41
C LEU A 213 -5.47 -25.43 -4.18
N ALA A 214 -6.46 -26.33 -4.06
CA ALA A 214 -6.22 -27.76 -3.92
C ALA A 214 -5.67 -28.39 -5.23
N GLU A 215 -6.15 -27.92 -6.38
CA GLU A 215 -5.66 -28.34 -7.69
C GLU A 215 -4.21 -27.85 -7.93
N GLU A 216 -3.88 -26.59 -7.56
CA GLU A 216 -2.52 -26.06 -7.63
C GLU A 216 -1.56 -26.85 -6.71
N GLU A 217 -1.97 -27.19 -5.48
CA GLU A 217 -1.16 -28.02 -4.58
C GLU A 217 -0.86 -29.41 -5.15
N GLN A 218 -1.83 -30.02 -5.83
CA GLN A 218 -1.69 -31.34 -6.43
C GLN A 218 -0.76 -31.28 -7.65
N MET A 219 -0.91 -30.30 -8.53
CA MET A 219 -0.05 -30.11 -9.71
C MET A 219 1.42 -29.80 -9.32
N MET A 220 1.65 -29.10 -8.21
CA MET A 220 3.01 -28.79 -7.76
C MET A 220 3.68 -29.94 -7.02
N GLY A 221 2.91 -30.79 -6.33
CA GLY A 221 3.44 -32.02 -5.77
C GLY A 221 4.02 -32.97 -6.82
N GLU A 222 3.59 -32.81 -8.07
CA GLU A 222 4.04 -33.66 -9.22
C GLU A 222 5.17 -32.98 -10.03
N ASN A 223 5.51 -31.71 -9.85
CA ASN A 223 6.46 -30.98 -10.72
C ASN A 223 7.42 -30.04 -9.96
N GLN A 224 8.50 -30.66 -9.45
CA GLN A 224 9.51 -29.97 -8.62
C GLN A 224 10.20 -28.78 -9.30
N ALA A 225 10.27 -28.76 -10.64
CA ALA A 225 10.87 -27.65 -11.42
C ALA A 225 9.99 -26.37 -11.45
N LEU A 226 8.66 -26.53 -11.43
CA LEU A 226 7.73 -25.38 -11.35
C LEU A 226 7.73 -24.73 -9.97
N VAL A 227 8.02 -25.49 -8.91
CA VAL A 227 8.14 -25.00 -7.53
C VAL A 227 9.35 -24.05 -7.40
N GLU A 228 10.49 -24.41 -8.00
CA GLU A 228 11.72 -23.59 -7.95
C GLU A 228 11.56 -22.27 -8.71
N ASP A 229 10.86 -22.24 -9.84
CA ASP A 229 10.61 -21.02 -10.61
C ASP A 229 9.58 -20.09 -9.93
N CYS A 230 8.54 -20.64 -9.32
CA CYS A 230 7.58 -19.88 -8.53
C CYS A 230 8.22 -19.29 -7.26
N GLN A 231 9.10 -20.05 -6.60
CA GLN A 231 9.86 -19.61 -5.44
C GLN A 231 10.82 -18.45 -5.78
N ARG A 232 11.43 -18.45 -6.97
CA ARG A 232 12.28 -17.36 -7.46
C ARG A 232 11.50 -16.09 -7.75
N LEU A 233 10.27 -16.19 -8.27
CA LEU A 233 9.47 -15.04 -8.68
C LEU A 233 8.65 -14.43 -7.53
N THR A 234 8.19 -15.24 -6.57
CA THR A 234 7.30 -14.78 -5.49
C THR A 234 7.94 -14.75 -4.11
N GLY A 235 9.08 -15.41 -3.92
CA GLY A 235 9.73 -15.55 -2.61
C GLY A 235 8.88 -16.32 -1.59
N SER A 236 7.80 -16.96 -2.01
CA SER A 236 6.86 -17.67 -1.14
C SER A 236 6.97 -19.16 -1.31
N ASN A 237 7.24 -19.85 -0.21
CA ASN A 237 6.85 -21.26 -0.08
C ASN A 237 5.33 -21.28 -0.10
N GLN A 238 4.73 -22.01 -1.03
CA GLN A 238 3.28 -22.11 -1.11
C GLN A 238 2.69 -22.63 0.18
N VAL A 239 1.72 -21.87 0.67
CA VAL A 239 1.05 -22.13 1.93
C VAL A 239 -0.39 -22.53 1.60
N GLY A 240 -0.67 -23.82 1.60
CA GLY A 240 -2.00 -24.35 1.27
C GLY A 240 -3.06 -24.12 2.36
N LEU A 241 -4.32 -24.37 1.99
CA LEU A 241 -5.53 -24.32 2.83
C LEU A 241 -5.43 -25.10 4.15
N ASN A 242 -4.60 -26.13 4.18
CA ASN A 242 -4.36 -26.94 5.37
C ASN A 242 -3.76 -26.17 6.55
N LYS A 243 -3.29 -24.95 6.36
CA LYS A 243 -2.62 -24.11 7.39
C LYS A 243 -3.55 -23.15 8.13
N VAL A 244 -4.78 -22.95 7.68
CA VAL A 244 -5.78 -22.16 8.43
C VAL A 244 -6.53 -23.06 9.41
N LYS A 245 -5.78 -23.80 10.24
CA LYS A 245 -6.31 -24.66 11.30
C LYS A 245 -6.11 -24.00 12.66
N ARG A 246 -6.87 -24.46 13.64
CA ARG A 246 -6.68 -24.09 15.04
C ARG A 246 -5.23 -24.30 15.44
N GLY A 247 -4.58 -23.23 15.93
CA GLY A 247 -3.19 -23.21 16.37
C GLY A 247 -3.06 -22.79 17.84
N ARG A 248 -1.82 -22.56 18.29
CA ARG A 248 -1.50 -22.30 19.69
C ARG A 248 -1.00 -20.88 19.91
N PHE A 249 -1.58 -20.17 20.88
CA PHE A 249 -0.87 -19.07 21.54
C PHE A 249 0.14 -19.65 22.52
N VAL A 250 1.37 -19.20 22.41
CA VAL A 250 2.46 -19.59 23.30
C VAL A 250 3.14 -18.35 23.88
N ASP A 251 3.83 -18.50 24.99
CA ASP A 251 4.71 -17.46 25.52
C ASP A 251 6.10 -17.49 24.84
N GLU A 252 7.01 -16.61 25.28
CA GLU A 252 8.38 -16.51 24.76
C GLU A 252 9.24 -17.77 25.05
N LYS A 253 8.82 -18.66 25.94
CA LYS A 253 9.47 -19.94 26.24
C LYS A 253 8.89 -21.08 25.43
N GLY A 254 7.79 -20.85 24.69
CA GLY A 254 7.03 -21.86 23.97
C GLY A 254 5.96 -22.54 24.81
N ASP A 255 5.69 -22.07 26.04
CA ASP A 255 4.66 -22.60 26.91
C ASP A 255 3.27 -22.25 26.39
N PHE A 256 2.36 -23.24 26.41
CA PHE A 256 0.99 -23.08 25.90
C PHE A 256 0.19 -22.09 26.75
N ILE A 257 -0.47 -21.14 26.08
CA ILE A 257 -1.37 -20.16 26.72
C ILE A 257 -2.83 -20.50 26.40
N ALA A 258 -3.17 -20.60 25.11
CA ALA A 258 -4.54 -20.83 24.64
C ALA A 258 -4.54 -21.31 23.17
N TRP A 259 -5.71 -21.67 22.68
CA TRP A 259 -5.92 -21.97 21.27
C TRP A 259 -6.37 -20.73 20.50
N HIS A 260 -5.92 -20.61 19.21
CA HIS A 260 -6.39 -19.61 18.27
C HIS A 260 -6.96 -20.24 16.99
N GLU A 261 -7.65 -19.44 16.17
CA GLU A 261 -8.37 -19.92 14.98
C GLU A 261 -7.48 -20.13 13.74
N GLY A 262 -6.19 -19.86 13.82
CA GLY A 262 -5.21 -19.92 12.75
C GLY A 262 -4.32 -18.69 12.76
N TYR A 263 -3.01 -18.88 12.58
CA TYR A 263 -2.02 -17.79 12.64
C TYR A 263 -2.27 -16.67 11.60
N PRO A 264 -2.85 -16.87 10.40
CA PRO A 264 -3.05 -15.78 9.44
C PRO A 264 -4.01 -14.70 9.92
N PHE A 265 -4.77 -14.97 10.97
CA PHE A 265 -5.72 -14.02 11.56
C PHE A 265 -5.09 -13.11 12.61
N TYR A 266 -3.76 -13.09 12.74
CA TYR A 266 -3.03 -12.27 13.70
C TYR A 266 -1.94 -11.45 13.02
N THR A 267 -1.56 -10.36 13.69
CA THR A 267 -0.59 -9.39 13.16
C THR A 267 0.37 -9.00 14.27
N ILE A 268 1.66 -8.85 13.98
CA ILE A 268 2.66 -8.41 14.96
C ILE A 268 2.25 -7.05 15.55
N GLY A 269 2.36 -6.92 16.87
CA GLY A 269 1.91 -5.75 17.63
C GLY A 269 0.41 -5.75 17.98
N GLN A 270 -0.36 -6.74 17.55
CA GLN A 270 -1.79 -6.82 17.87
C GLN A 270 -1.99 -7.09 19.36
N ARG A 271 -2.85 -6.26 19.99
CA ARG A 271 -3.27 -6.39 21.40
C ARG A 271 -4.73 -6.83 21.54
N ARG A 272 -5.61 -6.32 20.65
CA ARG A 272 -7.07 -6.55 20.74
C ARG A 272 -7.51 -7.69 19.82
N GLY A 273 -8.64 -8.33 20.17
CA GLY A 273 -9.20 -9.41 19.35
C GLY A 273 -8.39 -10.70 19.36
N LEU A 274 -7.64 -10.96 20.45
CA LEU A 274 -6.93 -12.22 20.66
C LEU A 274 -7.87 -13.33 21.15
N GLY A 275 -9.04 -12.97 21.70
CA GLY A 275 -10.00 -13.95 22.24
C GLY A 275 -9.54 -14.62 23.54
N ILE A 276 -8.58 -14.04 24.25
CA ILE A 276 -8.02 -14.53 25.51
C ILE A 276 -8.12 -13.49 26.61
N HIS A 277 -8.24 -13.94 27.85
CA HIS A 277 -8.24 -13.10 29.03
C HIS A 277 -7.03 -13.44 29.90
N LEU A 278 -6.09 -12.50 29.99
CA LEU A 278 -4.91 -12.59 30.85
C LEU A 278 -4.88 -11.40 31.81
N ASN A 279 -4.33 -11.60 33.00
CA ASN A 279 -4.24 -10.54 34.05
C ASN A 279 -3.22 -9.43 33.71
N ARG A 280 -2.61 -9.49 32.52
CA ARG A 280 -1.65 -8.51 32.01
C ARG A 280 -1.90 -8.23 30.53
N PRO A 281 -1.56 -7.03 30.02
CA PRO A 281 -1.60 -6.77 28.58
C PRO A 281 -0.52 -7.60 27.88
N VAL A 282 -0.94 -8.27 26.80
CA VAL A 282 -0.05 -9.03 25.91
C VAL A 282 -0.24 -8.59 24.47
N PHE A 283 0.81 -8.78 23.66
CA PHE A 283 0.89 -8.40 22.26
C PHE A 283 1.42 -9.57 21.45
N VAL A 284 1.00 -9.67 20.21
CA VAL A 284 1.61 -10.62 19.26
C VAL A 284 3.04 -10.15 18.97
N LYS A 285 4.02 -10.95 19.39
CA LYS A 285 5.44 -10.71 19.18
C LYS A 285 5.93 -11.32 17.88
N GLU A 286 5.51 -12.56 17.63
CA GLU A 286 5.99 -13.38 16.50
C GLU A 286 4.85 -14.27 15.98
N ILE A 287 4.87 -14.58 14.70
CA ILE A 287 3.99 -15.53 14.05
C ILE A 287 4.88 -16.61 13.44
N ASN A 288 4.67 -17.87 13.80
CA ASN A 288 5.36 -19.02 13.26
C ASN A 288 4.40 -19.87 12.41
N PRO A 289 4.41 -19.72 11.09
CA PRO A 289 3.52 -20.47 10.19
C PRO A 289 3.75 -21.97 10.21
N GLU A 290 5.00 -22.42 10.34
CA GLU A 290 5.37 -23.85 10.28
C GLU A 290 4.78 -24.62 11.47
N LYS A 291 4.84 -24.03 12.65
CA LYS A 291 4.30 -24.62 13.90
C LYS A 291 2.84 -24.27 14.14
N ASN A 292 2.27 -23.37 13.35
CA ASN A 292 0.96 -22.75 13.57
C ASN A 292 0.86 -22.15 14.99
N GLU A 293 1.88 -21.35 15.36
CA GLU A 293 2.01 -20.72 16.66
C GLU A 293 2.03 -19.21 16.55
N VAL A 294 1.43 -18.54 17.53
CA VAL A 294 1.48 -17.09 17.72
C VAL A 294 2.08 -16.83 19.10
N VAL A 295 3.26 -16.22 19.12
CA VAL A 295 3.99 -15.90 20.35
C VAL A 295 3.44 -14.61 20.93
N LEU A 296 3.06 -14.64 22.20
CA LEU A 296 2.57 -13.49 22.97
C LEU A 296 3.61 -13.01 23.97
N ALA A 297 3.83 -11.70 24.02
CA ALA A 297 4.80 -11.10 24.93
C ALA A 297 4.35 -9.74 25.47
N SER A 298 5.16 -9.13 26.33
CA SER A 298 5.00 -7.72 26.76
C SER A 298 5.30 -6.75 25.61
N LEU A 299 4.88 -5.51 25.72
CA LEU A 299 5.16 -4.48 24.69
C LEU A 299 6.67 -4.26 24.49
N SER A 300 7.45 -4.23 25.56
CA SER A 300 8.90 -4.06 25.52
C SER A 300 9.64 -5.18 24.78
N ALA A 301 9.07 -6.38 24.75
CA ALA A 301 9.65 -7.51 24.01
C ALA A 301 9.45 -7.38 22.47
N LEU A 302 8.73 -6.37 22.00
CA LEU A 302 8.52 -6.07 20.59
C LEU A 302 9.46 -4.96 20.09
N GLU A 303 10.31 -4.42 20.94
CA GLU A 303 11.30 -3.40 20.57
C GLU A 303 12.37 -4.00 19.67
N LYS A 304 12.65 -3.31 18.58
CA LYS A 304 13.63 -3.68 17.55
C LYS A 304 14.46 -2.46 17.19
N THR A 305 15.72 -2.66 16.91
CA THR A 305 16.66 -1.59 16.51
C THR A 305 17.14 -1.70 15.07
N GLU A 306 16.85 -2.81 14.42
CA GLU A 306 17.29 -3.07 13.06
C GLU A 306 16.17 -3.66 12.22
N MET A 307 16.18 -3.38 10.92
CA MET A 307 15.32 -4.07 9.95
C MET A 307 15.99 -4.17 8.59
N TRP A 308 15.58 -5.19 7.82
CA TRP A 308 16.03 -5.45 6.46
C TRP A 308 14.88 -5.33 5.49
N LEU A 309 15.13 -4.67 4.34
CA LEU A 309 14.11 -4.42 3.33
C LEU A 309 14.53 -5.00 1.99
N LYS A 310 13.56 -5.64 1.31
CA LYS A 310 13.64 -6.06 -0.09
C LYS A 310 12.80 -5.16 -0.99
N ASP A 311 12.85 -5.41 -2.30
CA ASP A 311 12.03 -4.72 -3.32
C ASP A 311 12.08 -3.19 -3.15
N TRP A 312 13.25 -2.67 -2.82
CA TRP A 312 13.45 -1.28 -2.47
C TRP A 312 13.69 -0.37 -3.69
N ASN A 313 13.38 0.89 -3.51
CA ASN A 313 13.71 1.97 -4.43
C ASN A 313 14.31 3.14 -3.65
N LEU A 314 15.38 3.73 -4.18
CA LEU A 314 15.96 4.98 -3.68
C LEU A 314 16.01 5.99 -4.82
N VAL A 315 15.34 7.13 -4.64
CA VAL A 315 15.33 8.24 -5.61
C VAL A 315 16.74 8.79 -5.83
N ASN A 316 17.52 8.88 -4.74
CA ASN A 316 18.91 9.31 -4.77
C ASN A 316 19.68 8.60 -3.67
N GLN A 317 20.61 7.72 -4.07
CA GLN A 317 21.41 6.93 -3.12
C GLN A 317 22.38 7.79 -2.31
N GLU A 318 22.99 8.80 -2.92
CA GLU A 318 23.95 9.68 -2.25
C GLU A 318 23.29 10.49 -1.13
N ARG A 319 22.03 10.88 -1.28
CA ARG A 319 21.26 11.58 -0.25
C ARG A 319 20.71 10.67 0.85
N THR A 320 20.74 9.35 0.64
CA THR A 320 20.08 8.38 1.53
C THR A 320 21.09 7.54 2.31
N LEU A 321 22.10 7.00 1.65
CA LEU A 321 23.00 6.02 2.26
C LEU A 321 24.04 6.66 3.18
N GLY A 322 24.24 6.07 4.35
CA GLY A 322 25.26 6.49 5.33
C GLY A 322 24.94 7.77 6.13
N HIS A 323 23.80 8.40 5.88
CA HIS A 323 23.36 9.58 6.63
C HIS A 323 22.59 9.18 7.88
N SER A 324 22.80 9.92 8.98
CA SER A 324 22.18 9.68 10.29
C SER A 324 20.88 10.47 10.52
N ASP A 325 20.55 11.40 9.63
CA ASP A 325 19.38 12.28 9.72
C ASP A 325 18.21 11.80 8.86
N ILE A 326 18.22 10.53 8.45
CA ILE A 326 17.11 9.92 7.72
C ILE A 326 15.96 9.61 8.68
N ILE A 327 14.77 10.09 8.38
CA ILE A 327 13.54 9.74 9.09
C ILE A 327 12.94 8.51 8.40
N VAL A 328 12.64 7.47 9.19
CA VAL A 328 12.00 6.24 8.74
C VAL A 328 10.57 6.18 9.25
N LYS A 329 9.63 5.95 8.35
CA LYS A 329 8.22 5.65 8.68
C LYS A 329 7.91 4.21 8.29
N ILE A 330 7.39 3.42 9.23
CA ILE A 330 6.92 2.04 8.98
C ILE A 330 5.38 1.95 8.93
N ARG A 331 4.70 3.08 9.03
CA ARG A 331 3.24 3.22 8.99
C ARG A 331 2.88 4.55 8.38
N TYR A 332 1.69 4.64 7.85
CA TYR A 332 1.10 5.84 7.28
C TYR A 332 1.03 7.04 8.27
N ARG A 333 0.89 6.78 9.57
CA ARG A 333 0.76 7.84 10.60
C ARG A 333 2.09 8.55 10.87
N LYS A 334 2.02 9.75 11.45
CA LYS A 334 3.18 10.55 11.87
C LYS A 334 4.13 9.69 12.73
N GLN A 335 5.36 9.56 12.27
CA GLN A 335 6.48 8.91 12.95
C GLN A 335 7.75 9.65 12.59
N GLU A 336 8.63 9.83 13.55
CA GLU A 336 9.94 10.47 13.38
C GLU A 336 11.00 9.54 14.01
N ASN A 337 11.28 8.44 13.32
CA ASN A 337 12.31 7.50 13.78
C ASN A 337 13.57 7.74 12.96
N HIS A 338 14.64 8.22 13.61
CA HIS A 338 15.91 8.43 12.93
C HIS A 338 16.63 7.11 12.72
N ALA A 339 17.30 6.99 11.57
CA ALA A 339 18.03 5.79 11.21
C ALA A 339 19.19 6.09 10.26
N THR A 340 20.12 5.13 10.19
CA THR A 340 21.15 5.06 9.16
C THR A 340 20.85 3.90 8.23
N ILE A 341 20.97 4.12 6.92
CA ILE A 341 20.63 3.14 5.88
C ILE A 341 21.87 2.73 5.12
N THR A 342 22.07 1.43 4.94
CA THR A 342 23.14 0.84 4.16
C THR A 342 22.62 -0.27 3.24
N ILE A 343 23.41 -0.64 2.23
CA ILE A 343 23.10 -1.79 1.36
C ILE A 343 23.93 -2.98 1.81
N THR A 344 23.29 -4.11 2.03
CA THR A 344 23.97 -5.37 2.37
C THR A 344 24.54 -6.06 1.11
N PRO A 345 25.51 -7.00 1.27
CA PRO A 345 26.02 -7.79 0.14
C PRO A 345 24.92 -8.56 -0.62
N ASP A 346 23.83 -8.94 0.06
CA ASP A 346 22.68 -9.66 -0.51
C ASP A 346 21.64 -8.72 -1.15
N HIS A 347 22.03 -7.45 -1.41
CA HIS A 347 21.18 -6.43 -2.01
C HIS A 347 19.89 -6.10 -1.23
N LEU A 348 19.88 -6.30 0.09
CA LEU A 348 18.85 -5.74 0.97
C LEU A 348 19.27 -4.35 1.45
N LEU A 349 18.30 -3.51 1.81
CA LEU A 349 18.58 -2.34 2.63
C LEU A 349 18.59 -2.77 4.10
N HIS A 350 19.68 -2.47 4.78
CA HIS A 350 19.77 -2.55 6.23
C HIS A 350 19.51 -1.17 6.83
N VAL A 351 18.56 -1.10 7.74
CA VAL A 351 18.14 0.11 8.43
C VAL A 351 18.45 -0.05 9.91
N GLN A 352 19.44 0.70 10.37
CA GLN A 352 19.83 0.80 11.78
C GLN A 352 19.07 1.97 12.41
N LEU A 353 18.10 1.68 13.28
CA LEU A 353 17.34 2.68 14.03
C LEU A 353 18.19 3.24 15.17
N HIS A 354 18.08 4.54 15.43
CA HIS A 354 18.81 5.19 16.55
C HIS A 354 18.11 4.95 17.88
N GLU A 355 16.79 4.72 17.85
CA GLU A 355 15.98 4.37 19.02
C GLU A 355 15.15 3.12 18.71
N PRO A 356 14.89 2.27 19.71
CA PRO A 356 14.06 1.08 19.52
C PRO A 356 12.65 1.45 19.06
N LEU A 357 12.13 0.68 18.10
CA LEU A 357 10.80 0.83 17.56
C LEU A 357 10.00 -0.46 17.75
N THR A 358 8.77 -0.34 18.24
CA THR A 358 7.91 -1.49 18.49
C THR A 358 7.10 -1.89 17.25
N ALA A 359 6.78 -3.18 17.16
CA ALA A 359 5.85 -3.76 16.19
C ALA A 359 6.25 -3.50 14.73
N ILE A 360 7.53 -3.64 14.43
CA ILE A 360 8.04 -3.77 13.05
C ILE A 360 7.60 -5.14 12.55
N ALA A 361 6.80 -5.17 11.47
CA ALA A 361 6.22 -6.42 10.96
C ALA A 361 6.72 -6.72 9.54
N PRO A 362 7.25 -7.92 9.26
CA PRO A 362 7.53 -8.37 7.91
C PRO A 362 6.30 -8.27 7.00
N GLY A 363 6.51 -7.90 5.74
CA GLY A 363 5.46 -7.62 4.75
C GLY A 363 4.97 -6.17 4.74
N GLN A 364 5.22 -5.40 5.80
CA GLN A 364 4.97 -3.96 5.80
C GLN A 364 6.06 -3.20 5.03
N ALA A 365 5.77 -1.95 4.66
CA ALA A 365 6.73 -1.06 4.02
C ALA A 365 7.43 -0.16 5.05
N ALA A 366 8.66 0.24 4.72
CA ALA A 366 9.32 1.38 5.32
C ALA A 366 9.58 2.44 4.25
N ALA A 367 9.31 3.71 4.56
CA ALA A 367 9.57 4.84 3.68
C ALA A 367 10.57 5.80 4.35
N PHE A 368 11.46 6.37 3.55
CA PHE A 368 12.60 7.19 3.99
C PHE A 368 12.42 8.64 3.62
N TYR A 369 12.65 9.52 4.57
CA TYR A 369 12.49 10.96 4.38
C TYR A 369 13.71 11.72 4.90
N ARG A 370 14.03 12.82 4.24
CA ARG A 370 15.03 13.81 4.66
C ARG A 370 14.66 15.17 4.10
N ASP A 371 14.77 16.22 4.88
CA ASP A 371 14.42 17.60 4.48
C ASP A 371 12.99 17.71 3.88
N GLY A 372 12.04 16.90 4.36
CA GLY A 372 10.68 16.83 3.83
C GLY A 372 10.51 16.04 2.53
N LEU A 373 11.61 15.55 1.93
CA LEU A 373 11.60 14.78 0.69
C LEU A 373 11.45 13.29 0.97
N LEU A 374 10.60 12.61 0.22
CA LEU A 374 10.55 11.16 0.15
C LEU A 374 11.74 10.67 -0.68
N LEU A 375 12.68 9.99 -0.04
CA LEU A 375 13.90 9.49 -0.67
C LEU A 375 13.78 8.07 -1.21
N GLY A 376 12.72 7.35 -0.81
CA GLY A 376 12.50 5.97 -1.22
C GLY A 376 11.90 5.13 -0.11
N GLY A 377 12.10 3.80 -0.21
CA GLY A 377 11.57 2.83 0.74
C GLY A 377 11.75 1.40 0.27
N GLY A 378 11.12 0.46 0.97
CA GLY A 378 11.13 -0.96 0.62
C GLY A 378 10.16 -1.76 1.48
N ILE A 379 10.10 -3.07 1.22
CA ILE A 379 9.27 -4.02 1.98
C ILE A 379 10.11 -4.69 3.06
N ILE A 380 9.66 -4.63 4.30
CA ILE A 380 10.34 -5.21 5.47
C ILE A 380 10.30 -6.73 5.36
N VAL A 381 11.45 -7.39 5.48
CA VAL A 381 11.57 -8.87 5.48
C VAL A 381 11.93 -9.41 6.84
N ASP A 382 12.72 -8.70 7.63
CA ASP A 382 13.15 -9.10 8.98
C ASP A 382 13.38 -7.86 9.86
N ALA A 383 13.36 -8.05 11.18
CA ALA A 383 13.68 -7.02 12.16
C ALA A 383 14.24 -7.65 13.46
N ARG A 384 15.24 -7.00 14.05
CA ARG A 384 15.93 -7.48 15.26
C ARG A 384 16.10 -6.38 16.29
#